data_3b393904b58699b843351799626cba49
#
_entry.id   3b393904b58699b843351799626cba49
#
_cell.length_a   1.000
_cell.length_b   1.000
_cell.length_c   1.000
_cell.angle_alpha   90.00
_cell.angle_beta   90.00
_cell.angle_gamma   90.00
#
_symmetry.space_group_name_H-M   'P 1'
#
loop_
_entity.id
_entity.type
_entity.pdbx_description
1 polymer ?
#
loop_
_entity_poly.entity_id
_entity_poly.type
_entity_poly.pdbx_seq_one_letter_code
_entity_poly.pdbx_strand_id
1 'polypeptide(L)'
;MQYLLVLSVETAVVVVLITLLIRERNRRIRAEELRKAERAGRIKIEQRLSKIELNANTRAAESQQPQEAQNSSKNAGFVFACKALGTLRSVYKQRNGAPRQSFLVPTALSKLTIDPSIDPSALEGLTDYSHCWVIFCFHENTNFHKMSALLANGGKGQTQSCKAKIRPPRLGGASIGVFATRSPHHPSAIGLSLGKIERVEGTTIFFSGLDLLDGTPVLDIKPYVSQDSVNLAELSVPAWVAAKEVLFEQITFSEQADTVLKDFYSDAKKRESSFFDSAEGAQKFITEVLSHDFRSVHTKKTASELIDSSHNVEVDCFKVDFTINPRANSITVVSITPLTK
;
A
#
# COMPACT_ATOMS: atom_id res chain seq x y z
N MET A 1 -43.44 27.25 46.02
CA MET A 1 -42.56 28.31 45.51
C MET A 1 -41.16 27.81 45.16
N GLN A 2 -40.50 26.96 45.94
CA GLN A 2 -39.17 26.40 45.66
C GLN A 2 -39.11 25.55 44.37
N TYR A 3 -40.09 24.72 44.10
CA TYR A 3 -40.12 23.88 42.87
C TYR A 3 -40.21 24.66 41.56
N LEU A 4 -40.92 25.80 41.55
CA LEU A 4 -41.01 26.66 40.37
C LEU A 4 -39.70 27.42 40.08
N LEU A 5 -38.91 27.73 41.08
CA LEU A 5 -37.59 28.34 40.95
C LEU A 5 -36.55 27.35 40.39
N VAL A 6 -36.57 26.12 40.78
CA VAL A 6 -35.67 25.04 40.33
C VAL A 6 -35.95 24.74 38.85
N LEU A 7 -37.22 24.63 38.43
CA LEU A 7 -37.60 24.42 37.04
C LEU A 7 -37.18 25.60 36.13
N SER A 8 -37.20 26.82 36.62
CA SER A 8 -36.78 28.00 35.84
C SER A 8 -35.26 28.07 35.63
N VAL A 9 -34.47 27.57 36.61
CA VAL A 9 -33.01 27.53 36.49
C VAL A 9 -32.58 26.42 35.56
N GLU A 10 -33.19 25.24 35.59
CA GLU A 10 -32.89 24.12 34.69
C GLU A 10 -33.23 24.51 33.23
N THR A 11 -34.36 25.14 32.98
CA THR A 11 -34.69 25.61 31.59
C THR A 11 -33.73 26.68 31.12
N ALA A 12 -33.28 27.60 31.96
CA ALA A 12 -32.28 28.60 31.58
C ALA A 12 -30.92 27.95 31.24
N VAL A 13 -30.48 26.96 32.00
CA VAL A 13 -29.23 26.23 31.72
C VAL A 13 -29.32 25.45 30.39
N VAL A 14 -30.43 24.80 30.10
CA VAL A 14 -30.67 24.12 28.83
C VAL A 14 -30.62 25.07 27.64
N VAL A 15 -31.26 26.22 27.75
CA VAL A 15 -31.25 27.27 26.69
C VAL A 15 -29.82 27.80 26.45
N VAL A 16 -29.05 28.02 27.52
CA VAL A 16 -27.63 28.43 27.39
C VAL A 16 -26.80 27.35 26.69
N LEU A 17 -26.95 26.09 27.08
CA LEU A 17 -26.23 24.96 26.46
C LEU A 17 -26.58 24.82 24.98
N ILE A 18 -27.87 24.91 24.62
CA ILE A 18 -28.31 24.85 23.22
C ILE A 18 -27.71 26.03 22.42
N THR A 19 -27.68 27.22 23.00
CA THR A 19 -27.12 28.42 22.35
C THR A 19 -25.60 28.26 22.11
N LEU A 20 -24.88 27.68 23.07
CA LEU A 20 -23.46 27.41 22.94
C LEU A 20 -23.18 26.32 21.86
N LEU A 21 -23.98 25.27 21.82
CA LEU A 21 -23.89 24.22 20.78
C LEU A 21 -24.16 24.79 19.38
N ILE A 22 -25.17 25.65 19.23
CA ILE A 22 -25.45 26.31 17.95
C ILE A 22 -24.29 27.22 17.53
N ARG A 23 -23.72 27.98 18.47
CA ARG A 23 -22.55 28.84 18.20
C ARG A 23 -21.34 28.01 17.76
N GLU A 24 -21.05 26.91 18.42
CA GLU A 24 -19.95 26.02 18.10
C GLU A 24 -20.16 25.38 16.72
N ARG A 25 -21.37 24.89 16.43
CA ARG A 25 -21.74 24.35 15.11
C ARG A 25 -21.54 25.40 14.01
N ASN A 26 -22.00 26.63 14.22
CA ASN A 26 -21.84 27.70 13.24
C ASN A 26 -20.38 28.11 13.03
N ARG A 27 -19.54 28.07 14.09
CA ARG A 27 -18.09 28.26 13.97
C ARG A 27 -17.44 27.17 13.12
N ARG A 28 -17.82 25.91 13.29
CA ARG A 28 -17.29 24.77 12.49
C ARG A 28 -17.69 24.91 11.03
N ILE A 29 -18.93 25.25 10.74
CA ILE A 29 -19.42 25.46 9.36
C ILE A 29 -18.64 26.60 8.69
N ARG A 30 -18.47 27.75 9.34
CA ARG A 30 -17.68 28.87 8.81
C ARG A 30 -16.22 28.50 8.58
N ALA A 31 -15.60 27.73 9.47
CA ALA A 31 -14.22 27.27 9.31
C ALA A 31 -14.08 26.31 8.12
N GLU A 32 -15.10 25.49 7.86
CA GLU A 32 -15.12 24.57 6.72
C GLU A 32 -15.32 25.32 5.39
N GLU A 33 -16.17 26.32 5.35
CA GLU A 33 -16.37 27.20 4.19
C GLU A 33 -15.10 27.99 3.84
N LEU A 34 -14.40 28.53 4.86
CA LEU A 34 -13.11 29.22 4.68
C LEU A 34 -12.05 28.26 4.10
N ARG A 35 -11.97 27.04 4.60
CA ARG A 35 -11.05 26.03 4.05
C ARG A 35 -11.39 25.64 2.62
N LYS A 36 -12.68 25.55 2.27
CA LYS A 36 -13.11 25.28 0.88
C LYS A 36 -12.75 26.44 -0.05
N ALA A 37 -12.98 27.67 0.39
CA ALA A 37 -12.63 28.88 -0.37
C ALA A 37 -11.09 28.98 -0.56
N GLU A 38 -10.30 28.71 0.47
CA GLU A 38 -8.84 28.70 0.38
C GLU A 38 -8.32 27.64 -0.59
N ARG A 39 -8.90 26.43 -0.55
CA ARG A 39 -8.56 25.36 -1.52
C ARG A 39 -8.90 25.75 -2.95
N ALA A 40 -10.07 26.33 -3.17
CA ALA A 40 -10.49 26.80 -4.49
C ALA A 40 -9.57 27.93 -5.00
N GLY A 41 -9.14 28.83 -4.11
CA GLY A 41 -8.18 29.88 -4.41
C GLY A 41 -6.82 29.30 -4.84
N ARG A 42 -6.28 28.32 -4.11
CA ARG A 42 -5.02 27.64 -4.47
C ARG A 42 -5.10 26.97 -5.83
N ILE A 43 -6.16 26.20 -6.11
CA ILE A 43 -6.38 25.55 -7.39
C ILE A 43 -6.41 26.57 -8.54
N LYS A 44 -7.08 27.71 -8.32
CA LYS A 44 -7.16 28.79 -9.34
C LYS A 44 -5.80 29.44 -9.60
N ILE A 45 -4.98 29.60 -8.57
CA ILE A 45 -3.60 30.12 -8.69
C ILE A 45 -2.71 29.11 -9.43
N GLU A 46 -2.78 27.83 -9.08
CA GLU A 46 -2.04 26.76 -9.75
C GLU A 46 -2.40 26.66 -11.24
N GLN A 47 -3.70 26.78 -11.57
CA GLN A 47 -4.16 26.82 -12.98
C GLN A 47 -3.68 28.07 -13.74
N ARG A 48 -3.55 29.21 -13.07
CA ARG A 48 -2.99 30.41 -13.67
C ARG A 48 -1.49 30.32 -13.88
N LEU A 49 -0.76 29.78 -12.91
CA LEU A 49 0.68 29.55 -13.03
C LEU A 49 0.98 28.59 -14.17
N SER A 50 0.27 27.47 -14.28
CA SER A 50 0.47 26.52 -15.40
C SER A 50 0.13 27.12 -16.76
N LYS A 51 -0.84 28.06 -16.86
CA LYS A 51 -1.09 28.79 -18.12
C LYS A 51 0.01 29.80 -18.44
N ILE A 52 0.57 30.48 -17.45
CA ILE A 52 1.69 31.42 -17.65
C ILE A 52 2.93 30.68 -18.08
N GLU A 53 3.24 29.54 -17.45
CA GLU A 53 4.37 28.67 -17.82
C GLU A 53 4.19 28.09 -19.22
N LEU A 54 2.99 27.66 -19.59
CA LEU A 54 2.69 27.17 -20.95
C LEU A 54 2.90 28.27 -22.00
N ASN A 55 2.43 29.49 -21.73
CA ASN A 55 2.60 30.63 -22.64
C ASN A 55 4.06 31.11 -22.72
N ALA A 56 4.81 31.05 -21.60
CA ALA A 56 6.22 31.37 -21.59
C ALA A 56 7.03 30.38 -22.41
N ASN A 57 6.72 29.08 -22.30
CA ASN A 57 7.36 28.03 -23.08
C ASN A 57 7.02 28.11 -24.58
N THR A 58 5.78 28.51 -24.94
CA THR A 58 5.38 28.70 -26.33
C THR A 58 6.12 29.89 -26.99
N ARG A 59 6.26 31.00 -26.23
CA ARG A 59 7.03 32.18 -26.69
C ARG A 59 8.53 31.91 -26.79
N ALA A 60 9.10 31.10 -25.87
CA ALA A 60 10.49 30.68 -25.95
C ALA A 60 10.76 29.75 -27.12
N ALA A 61 9.77 28.96 -27.55
CA ALA A 61 9.88 28.08 -28.75
C ALA A 61 9.81 28.86 -30.09
N GLU A 62 9.11 29.98 -30.14
CA GLU A 62 8.96 30.82 -31.33
C GLU A 62 10.16 31.75 -31.58
N SER A 63 11.03 31.98 -30.61
CA SER A 63 12.15 32.93 -30.71
C SER A 63 13.52 32.30 -30.95
N GLN A 64 13.62 30.99 -31.22
CA GLN A 64 14.91 30.32 -31.45
C GLN A 64 14.98 29.74 -32.87
N GLN A 65 15.59 30.52 -33.80
CA GLN A 65 16.27 29.98 -34.97
C GLN A 65 17.52 29.20 -34.52
N PRO A 66 17.93 28.16 -35.29
CA PRO A 66 18.90 27.18 -34.83
C PRO A 66 20.34 27.72 -34.89
N GLN A 67 20.89 28.13 -33.77
CA GLN A 67 22.34 28.22 -33.60
C GLN A 67 22.75 27.60 -32.26
N GLU A 68 23.67 26.61 -32.38
CA GLU A 68 24.48 26.04 -31.28
C GLU A 68 23.83 25.03 -30.33
N ALA A 69 23.69 23.83 -30.85
CA ALA A 69 23.56 22.61 -30.02
C ALA A 69 24.89 22.21 -29.37
N GLN A 70 25.43 22.99 -28.42
CA GLN A 70 26.63 22.55 -27.67
C GLN A 70 26.70 22.90 -26.20
N ASN A 71 25.73 23.54 -25.56
CA ASN A 71 25.88 23.88 -24.12
C ASN A 71 24.65 23.71 -23.21
N SER A 72 23.61 22.96 -23.60
CA SER A 72 22.41 22.75 -22.77
C SER A 72 22.39 21.41 -21.99
N SER A 73 23.50 20.66 -21.95
CA SER A 73 23.54 19.34 -21.29
C SER A 73 23.86 19.36 -19.79
N LYS A 74 24.05 20.54 -19.17
CA LYS A 74 24.52 20.61 -17.76
C LYS A 74 23.42 20.51 -16.69
N ASN A 75 22.14 20.55 -17.04
CA ASN A 75 21.02 20.45 -16.08
C ASN A 75 19.93 19.44 -16.46
N ALA A 76 20.14 18.60 -17.48
CA ALA A 76 19.28 17.44 -17.66
C ALA A 76 19.60 16.42 -16.57
N GLY A 77 18.71 16.23 -15.60
CA GLY A 77 18.85 15.21 -14.55
C GLY A 77 19.18 13.85 -15.19
N PHE A 78 20.01 13.06 -14.52
CA PHE A 78 20.31 11.70 -14.97
C PHE A 78 19.02 10.88 -15.04
N VAL A 79 18.71 10.33 -16.20
CA VAL A 79 17.57 9.44 -16.44
C VAL A 79 18.11 8.06 -16.72
N PHE A 80 17.69 7.10 -15.92
CA PHE A 80 18.00 5.69 -16.09
C PHE A 80 16.72 4.92 -16.42
N ALA A 81 16.72 4.22 -17.54
CA ALA A 81 15.65 3.33 -17.94
C ALA A 81 16.11 1.88 -17.78
N CYS A 82 15.32 1.07 -17.11
CA CYS A 82 15.57 -0.36 -16.98
C CYS A 82 14.34 -1.16 -17.44
N LYS A 83 14.61 -2.31 -18.07
CA LYS A 83 13.59 -3.32 -18.35
C LYS A 83 13.37 -4.14 -17.11
N ALA A 84 12.11 -4.50 -16.85
CA ALA A 84 11.81 -5.44 -15.76
C ALA A 84 12.47 -6.80 -16.02
N LEU A 85 13.07 -7.34 -14.98
CA LEU A 85 13.64 -8.70 -14.93
C LEU A 85 12.58 -9.77 -15.16
N GLY A 86 11.37 -9.50 -14.70
CA GLY A 86 10.20 -10.37 -14.80
C GLY A 86 9.01 -9.81 -14.06
N THR A 87 7.93 -10.58 -14.01
CA THR A 87 6.71 -10.22 -13.31
C THR A 87 6.46 -11.20 -12.17
N LEU A 88 6.24 -10.66 -10.98
CA LEU A 88 5.92 -11.44 -9.80
C LEU A 88 4.44 -11.83 -9.79
N ARG A 89 4.15 -13.10 -9.56
CA ARG A 89 2.83 -13.59 -9.19
C ARG A 89 2.79 -13.79 -7.67
N SER A 90 1.70 -13.36 -7.04
CA SER A 90 1.59 -13.34 -5.59
C SER A 90 0.19 -13.75 -5.12
N VAL A 91 0.13 -14.19 -3.87
CA VAL A 91 -1.13 -14.44 -3.15
C VAL A 91 -1.93 -13.16 -2.92
N TYR A 92 -1.33 -11.98 -3.01
CA TYR A 92 -2.01 -10.69 -2.79
C TYR A 92 -2.53 -10.13 -4.10
N LYS A 93 -3.84 -10.21 -4.32
CA LYS A 93 -4.51 -9.71 -5.54
C LYS A 93 -4.78 -8.22 -5.50
N GLN A 94 -4.98 -7.68 -4.30
CA GLN A 94 -5.35 -6.28 -4.06
C GLN A 94 -4.54 -5.69 -2.93
N ARG A 95 -4.52 -4.34 -2.84
CA ARG A 95 -3.88 -3.62 -1.74
C ARG A 95 -4.52 -3.88 -0.37
N ASN A 96 -5.83 -4.21 -0.39
CA ASN A 96 -6.54 -4.64 0.80
C ASN A 96 -6.09 -6.07 1.14
N GLY A 97 -5.64 -6.28 2.38
CA GLY A 97 -5.10 -7.58 2.84
C GLY A 97 -3.60 -7.78 2.58
N ALA A 98 -2.95 -6.94 1.77
CA ALA A 98 -1.50 -7.00 1.61
C ALA A 98 -0.79 -6.36 2.81
N PRO A 99 0.22 -7.03 3.40
CA PRO A 99 1.02 -6.47 4.47
C PRO A 99 1.82 -5.25 3.97
N ARG A 100 2.25 -4.40 4.90
CA ARG A 100 3.01 -3.19 4.56
C ARG A 100 4.51 -3.38 4.65
N GLN A 101 4.94 -4.56 5.00
CA GLN A 101 6.33 -4.95 5.16
C GLN A 101 6.46 -6.47 5.00
N SER A 102 7.57 -6.91 4.42
CA SER A 102 7.91 -8.33 4.33
C SER A 102 7.96 -9.01 5.69
N PHE A 103 7.71 -10.30 5.71
CA PHE A 103 7.72 -11.18 6.89
C PHE A 103 6.67 -10.87 7.96
N LEU A 104 5.73 -9.95 7.75
CA LEU A 104 4.54 -9.87 8.60
C LEU A 104 3.64 -11.10 8.42
N VAL A 105 3.62 -11.66 7.22
CA VAL A 105 2.94 -12.92 6.87
C VAL A 105 3.97 -13.87 6.25
N PRO A 106 4.71 -14.64 7.07
CA PRO A 106 5.79 -15.50 6.59
C PRO A 106 5.33 -16.59 5.62
N THR A 107 4.08 -17.02 5.72
CA THR A 107 3.48 -18.05 4.83
C THR A 107 3.03 -17.50 3.48
N ALA A 108 3.10 -16.19 3.25
CA ALA A 108 2.72 -15.59 1.97
C ALA A 108 3.64 -16.06 0.84
N LEU A 109 3.08 -16.78 -0.14
CA LEU A 109 3.81 -17.32 -1.27
C LEU A 109 3.77 -16.42 -2.48
N SER A 110 4.85 -16.42 -3.24
CA SER A 110 4.94 -15.74 -4.53
C SER A 110 5.96 -16.41 -5.45
N LYS A 111 5.85 -16.13 -6.74
CA LYS A 111 6.78 -16.63 -7.74
C LYS A 111 7.15 -15.55 -8.74
N LEU A 112 8.44 -15.44 -9.03
CA LEU A 112 8.99 -14.56 -10.05
C LEU A 112 9.45 -15.42 -11.23
N THR A 113 8.82 -15.23 -12.38
CA THR A 113 9.29 -15.82 -13.64
C THR A 113 10.13 -14.79 -14.37
N ILE A 114 11.39 -15.16 -14.62
CA ILE A 114 12.37 -14.31 -15.30
C ILE A 114 12.03 -14.19 -16.79
N ASP A 115 12.26 -12.99 -17.37
CA ASP A 115 12.05 -12.72 -18.77
C ASP A 115 12.84 -13.71 -19.65
N PRO A 116 12.21 -14.34 -20.65
CA PRO A 116 12.87 -15.36 -21.48
C PRO A 116 14.10 -14.87 -22.25
N SER A 117 14.31 -13.55 -22.37
CA SER A 117 15.51 -12.98 -22.97
C SER A 117 16.76 -13.07 -22.09
N ILE A 118 16.59 -13.48 -20.81
CA ILE A 118 17.68 -13.63 -19.84
C ILE A 118 18.06 -15.12 -19.78
N ASP A 119 19.35 -15.40 -19.92
CA ASP A 119 19.86 -16.76 -19.83
C ASP A 119 19.55 -17.36 -18.47
N PRO A 120 18.97 -18.58 -18.38
CA PRO A 120 18.69 -19.25 -17.11
C PRO A 120 19.91 -19.43 -16.19
N SER A 121 21.12 -19.50 -16.76
CA SER A 121 22.37 -19.59 -15.99
C SER A 121 22.62 -18.37 -15.09
N ALA A 122 21.92 -17.26 -15.33
CA ALA A 122 21.95 -16.11 -14.44
C ALA A 122 21.39 -16.40 -13.03
N LEU A 123 20.67 -17.51 -12.86
CA LEU A 123 20.15 -17.96 -11.56
C LEU A 123 21.04 -19.00 -10.87
N GLU A 124 22.14 -19.41 -11.51
CA GLU A 124 23.07 -20.37 -10.89
C GLU A 124 23.65 -19.81 -9.59
N GLY A 125 23.68 -20.64 -8.56
CA GLY A 125 24.16 -20.28 -7.23
C GLY A 125 23.17 -19.48 -6.38
N LEU A 126 22.02 -19.05 -6.92
CA LEU A 126 21.02 -18.32 -6.13
C LEU A 126 20.41 -19.17 -5.00
N THR A 127 20.31 -20.49 -5.20
CA THR A 127 19.82 -21.45 -4.22
C THR A 127 20.70 -21.60 -2.99
N ASP A 128 21.96 -21.16 -3.05
CA ASP A 128 22.89 -21.17 -1.91
C ASP A 128 22.56 -20.06 -0.89
N TYR A 129 21.72 -19.09 -1.29
CA TYR A 129 21.27 -18.02 -0.44
C TYR A 129 19.86 -18.29 0.10
N SER A 130 19.66 -18.03 1.36
CA SER A 130 18.34 -18.16 1.99
C SER A 130 17.38 -17.04 1.64
N HIS A 131 17.90 -15.84 1.38
CA HIS A 131 17.12 -14.62 1.14
C HIS A 131 17.73 -13.78 0.02
N CYS A 132 16.87 -12.96 -0.62
CA CYS A 132 17.36 -11.91 -1.51
C CYS A 132 16.51 -10.64 -1.38
N TRP A 133 17.12 -9.50 -1.67
CA TRP A 133 16.43 -8.25 -1.93
C TRP A 133 15.72 -8.33 -3.28
N VAL A 134 14.44 -7.96 -3.29
CA VAL A 134 13.64 -7.80 -4.49
C VAL A 134 13.43 -6.31 -4.72
N ILE A 135 13.96 -5.79 -5.81
CA ILE A 135 13.83 -4.40 -6.25
C ILE A 135 12.72 -4.38 -7.29
N PHE A 136 11.66 -3.61 -7.04
CA PHE A 136 10.46 -3.66 -7.84
C PHE A 136 9.87 -2.29 -8.12
N CYS A 137 8.89 -2.21 -9.02
CA CYS A 137 8.15 -1.00 -9.30
C CYS A 137 6.75 -1.06 -8.70
N PHE A 138 6.34 0.01 -7.99
CA PHE A 138 4.97 0.17 -7.47
C PHE A 138 3.99 0.42 -8.63
N HIS A 139 3.57 -0.63 -9.32
CA HIS A 139 2.76 -0.54 -10.54
C HIS A 139 1.35 0.01 -10.31
N GLU A 140 0.73 -0.29 -9.16
CA GLU A 140 -0.60 0.19 -8.80
C GLU A 140 -0.67 1.70 -8.45
N ASN A 141 0.48 2.32 -8.17
CA ASN A 141 0.57 3.74 -7.81
C ASN A 141 1.27 4.57 -8.92
N THR A 142 1.69 3.93 -10.00
CA THR A 142 2.49 4.55 -11.05
C THR A 142 1.73 4.55 -12.36
N ASN A 143 1.59 5.73 -12.97
CA ASN A 143 1.04 5.82 -14.31
C ASN A 143 2.18 5.58 -15.33
N PHE A 144 2.37 4.33 -15.73
CA PHE A 144 3.41 3.92 -16.68
C PHE A 144 3.29 4.59 -18.03
N HIS A 145 2.06 4.90 -18.50
CA HIS A 145 1.87 5.61 -19.77
C HIS A 145 2.44 7.03 -19.72
N LYS A 146 2.24 7.74 -18.59
CA LYS A 146 2.86 9.06 -18.40
C LYS A 146 4.37 8.97 -18.28
N MET A 147 4.88 7.96 -17.58
CA MET A 147 6.31 7.75 -17.40
C MET A 147 7.00 7.39 -18.72
N SER A 148 6.40 6.50 -19.50
CA SER A 148 6.86 6.13 -20.84
C SER A 148 6.89 7.32 -21.80
N ALA A 149 5.86 8.17 -21.80
CA ALA A 149 5.81 9.40 -22.60
C ALA A 149 6.90 10.41 -22.17
N LEU A 150 7.19 10.54 -20.89
CA LEU A 150 8.28 11.37 -20.38
C LEU A 150 9.66 10.88 -20.86
N LEU A 151 9.88 9.57 -20.83
CA LEU A 151 11.11 8.95 -21.32
C LEU A 151 11.27 9.12 -22.83
N ALA A 152 10.19 8.93 -23.60
CA ALA A 152 10.18 9.12 -25.07
C ALA A 152 10.50 10.57 -25.48
N ASN A 153 10.13 11.56 -24.66
CA ASN A 153 10.40 12.97 -24.87
C ASN A 153 11.74 13.45 -24.26
N GLY A 154 12.68 12.53 -24.00
CA GLY A 154 14.01 12.85 -23.48
C GLY A 154 13.99 13.44 -22.07
N GLY A 155 12.97 13.10 -21.26
CA GLY A 155 12.81 13.62 -19.90
C GLY A 155 12.37 15.10 -19.83
N LYS A 156 12.10 15.72 -20.96
CA LYS A 156 11.57 17.09 -21.04
C LYS A 156 10.06 17.04 -20.78
N GLY A 157 9.67 17.18 -19.55
CA GLY A 157 8.30 17.21 -19.11
C GLY A 157 8.24 17.41 -17.59
N GLN A 158 7.10 17.86 -17.09
CA GLN A 158 6.89 18.13 -15.66
C GLN A 158 7.51 17.03 -14.81
N THR A 159 8.47 17.38 -13.98
CA THR A 159 8.94 16.54 -12.88
C THR A 159 7.69 16.03 -12.16
N GLN A 160 7.56 14.73 -12.04
CA GLN A 160 6.47 14.13 -11.27
C GLN A 160 6.43 14.82 -9.91
N SER A 161 5.38 15.61 -9.64
CA SER A 161 5.28 16.36 -8.39
C SER A 161 5.18 15.36 -7.26
N CYS A 162 6.31 15.10 -6.64
CA CYS A 162 6.40 14.26 -5.45
C CYS A 162 5.86 15.01 -4.25
N LYS A 163 5.03 14.37 -3.47
CA LYS A 163 4.62 14.93 -2.17
C LYS A 163 5.82 14.92 -1.24
N ALA A 164 6.31 16.11 -0.85
CA ALA A 164 7.42 16.21 0.10
C ALA A 164 7.13 15.55 1.46
N LYS A 165 5.85 15.54 1.87
CA LYS A 165 5.39 14.91 3.11
C LYS A 165 4.17 14.02 2.86
N ILE A 166 4.12 12.91 3.58
CA ILE A 166 3.00 11.97 3.59
C ILE A 166 2.51 11.72 5.02
N ARG A 167 1.35 11.08 5.16
CA ARG A 167 0.76 10.71 6.45
C ARG A 167 0.69 9.20 6.56
N PRO A 168 1.70 8.55 7.15
CA PRO A 168 1.66 7.12 7.39
C PRO A 168 0.51 6.77 8.32
N PRO A 169 -0.21 5.66 8.10
CA PRO A 169 -1.33 5.28 8.96
C PRO A 169 -0.96 5.11 10.44
N ARG A 170 0.25 4.60 10.72
CA ARG A 170 0.74 4.39 12.09
C ARG A 170 1.12 5.70 12.82
N LEU A 171 1.21 6.82 12.11
CA LEU A 171 1.62 8.10 12.70
C LEU A 171 0.43 8.95 13.20
N GLY A 172 -0.76 8.34 13.37
CA GLY A 172 -1.92 9.00 13.96
C GLY A 172 -2.44 10.23 13.20
N GLY A 173 -2.10 10.37 11.91
CA GLY A 173 -2.48 11.51 11.07
C GLY A 173 -1.43 12.62 10.98
N ALA A 174 -0.33 12.55 11.73
CA ALA A 174 0.80 13.44 11.56
C ALA A 174 1.50 13.21 10.22
N SER A 175 2.17 14.23 9.70
CA SER A 175 2.90 14.14 8.42
C SER A 175 4.39 14.05 8.66
N ILE A 176 5.07 13.28 7.81
CA ILE A 176 6.53 13.10 7.84
C ILE A 176 7.08 13.18 6.42
N GLY A 177 8.36 13.49 6.27
CA GLY A 177 9.05 13.50 4.98
C GLY A 177 8.92 12.16 4.25
N VAL A 178 8.70 12.18 2.94
CA VAL A 178 8.49 10.96 2.16
C VAL A 178 9.68 10.01 2.26
N PHE A 179 10.90 10.53 2.29
CA PHE A 179 12.13 9.72 2.41
C PHE A 179 12.35 9.10 3.79
N ALA A 180 11.59 9.53 4.81
CA ALA A 180 11.56 8.86 6.11
C ALA A 180 10.56 7.69 6.16
N THR A 181 10.12 7.19 5.01
CA THR A 181 9.16 6.10 4.87
C THR A 181 9.52 5.19 3.70
N ARG A 182 8.92 4.01 3.62
CA ARG A 182 9.01 3.07 2.48
C ARG A 182 7.74 3.12 1.62
N SER A 183 7.10 4.26 1.58
CA SER A 183 5.84 4.51 0.88
C SER A 183 6.02 4.49 -0.65
N PRO A 184 4.98 4.07 -1.42
CA PRO A 184 4.99 4.16 -2.89
C PRO A 184 4.96 5.59 -3.43
N HIS A 185 4.90 6.62 -2.57
CA HIS A 185 4.82 8.03 -2.96
C HIS A 185 6.18 8.71 -3.13
N HIS A 186 7.26 7.94 -3.20
CA HIS A 186 8.59 8.45 -3.55
C HIS A 186 8.62 9.00 -4.99
N PRO A 187 9.56 9.93 -5.32
CA PRO A 187 9.73 10.44 -6.68
C PRO A 187 9.96 9.32 -7.70
N SER A 188 10.75 8.32 -7.31
CA SER A 188 10.91 7.07 -8.06
C SER A 188 9.97 6.03 -7.48
N ALA A 189 9.16 5.41 -8.29
CA ALA A 189 8.21 4.38 -7.87
C ALA A 189 8.91 3.03 -7.60
N ILE A 190 10.12 3.08 -7.04
CA ILE A 190 10.94 1.89 -6.75
C ILE A 190 10.67 1.45 -5.32
N GLY A 191 10.41 0.16 -5.16
CA GLY A 191 10.27 -0.50 -3.88
C GLY A 191 11.42 -1.49 -3.64
N LEU A 192 11.63 -1.80 -2.37
CA LEU A 192 12.61 -2.77 -1.89
C LEU A 192 11.95 -3.67 -0.84
N SER A 193 12.01 -4.97 -1.06
CA SER A 193 11.47 -5.96 -0.13
C SER A 193 12.44 -7.11 0.01
N LEU A 194 12.51 -7.72 1.19
CA LEU A 194 13.32 -8.90 1.45
C LEU A 194 12.43 -10.14 1.34
N GLY A 195 12.80 -11.09 0.49
CA GLY A 195 12.09 -12.35 0.31
C GLY A 195 12.96 -13.55 0.72
N LYS A 196 12.33 -14.56 1.32
CA LYS A 196 12.99 -15.85 1.53
C LYS A 196 12.89 -16.67 0.25
N ILE A 197 13.99 -17.21 -0.21
CA ILE A 197 14.06 -18.11 -1.36
C ILE A 197 13.62 -19.49 -0.89
N GLU A 198 12.53 -20.01 -1.42
CA GLU A 198 12.07 -21.37 -1.10
C GLU A 198 12.68 -22.39 -2.06
N ARG A 199 12.69 -22.07 -3.35
CA ARG A 199 13.30 -22.89 -4.40
C ARG A 199 13.42 -22.12 -5.71
N VAL A 200 14.24 -22.64 -6.62
CA VAL A 200 14.38 -22.17 -8.01
C VAL A 200 14.11 -23.34 -8.95
N GLU A 201 13.20 -23.14 -9.90
CA GLU A 201 12.83 -24.16 -10.90
C GLU A 201 12.91 -23.53 -12.31
N GLY A 202 13.93 -23.93 -13.05
CA GLY A 202 14.21 -23.34 -14.38
C GLY A 202 14.40 -21.83 -14.28
N THR A 203 13.51 -21.06 -14.89
CA THR A 203 13.52 -19.59 -14.86
C THR A 203 12.59 -18.99 -13.80
N THR A 204 12.07 -19.80 -12.88
CA THR A 204 11.12 -19.33 -11.87
C THR A 204 11.71 -19.47 -10.46
N ILE A 205 11.67 -18.37 -9.72
CA ILE A 205 12.08 -18.31 -8.33
C ILE A 205 10.81 -18.26 -7.46
N PHE A 206 10.72 -19.14 -6.47
CA PHE A 206 9.62 -19.18 -5.50
C PHE A 206 10.07 -18.54 -4.20
N PHE A 207 9.24 -17.66 -3.69
CA PHE A 207 9.50 -16.90 -2.46
C PHE A 207 8.41 -17.11 -1.41
N SER A 208 8.79 -16.92 -0.15
CA SER A 208 7.86 -16.67 0.94
C SER A 208 8.15 -15.35 1.63
N GLY A 209 7.13 -14.82 2.32
CA GLY A 209 7.24 -13.63 3.17
C GLY A 209 7.29 -12.30 2.42
N LEU A 210 7.15 -12.25 1.10
CA LEU A 210 7.06 -10.99 0.35
C LEU A 210 5.70 -10.29 0.55
N ASP A 211 5.72 -8.97 0.53
CA ASP A 211 4.56 -8.08 0.68
C ASP A 211 4.11 -7.44 -0.65
N LEU A 212 4.45 -8.06 -1.78
CA LEU A 212 4.22 -7.55 -3.12
C LEU A 212 2.90 -8.05 -3.71
N LEU A 213 2.23 -7.17 -4.44
CA LEU A 213 1.00 -7.49 -5.15
C LEU A 213 1.25 -8.36 -6.38
N ASP A 214 0.23 -9.13 -6.75
CA ASP A 214 0.23 -9.89 -8.00
C ASP A 214 0.42 -8.96 -9.21
N GLY A 215 1.22 -9.37 -10.19
CA GLY A 215 1.55 -8.55 -11.36
C GLY A 215 2.64 -7.51 -11.14
N THR A 216 3.32 -7.48 -9.99
CA THR A 216 4.39 -6.51 -9.72
C THR A 216 5.59 -6.72 -10.64
N PRO A 217 6.01 -5.69 -11.42
CA PRO A 217 7.25 -5.74 -12.19
C PRO A 217 8.46 -5.72 -11.27
N VAL A 218 9.30 -6.74 -11.35
CA VAL A 218 10.57 -6.82 -10.64
C VAL A 218 11.67 -6.27 -11.52
N LEU A 219 12.41 -5.29 -11.02
CA LEU A 219 13.48 -4.61 -11.73
C LEU A 219 14.81 -5.34 -11.60
N ASP A 220 15.07 -5.88 -10.40
CA ASP A 220 16.31 -6.60 -10.08
C ASP A 220 16.15 -7.46 -8.82
N ILE A 221 17.05 -8.40 -8.61
CA ILE A 221 17.21 -9.15 -7.36
C ILE A 221 18.66 -9.12 -6.94
N LYS A 222 18.92 -9.10 -5.63
CA LYS A 222 20.26 -9.15 -5.05
C LYS A 222 20.28 -10.13 -3.87
N PRO A 223 21.25 -11.05 -3.81
CA PRO A 223 21.38 -11.91 -2.64
C PRO A 223 21.51 -11.09 -1.36
N TYR A 224 20.87 -11.57 -0.29
CA TYR A 224 21.08 -11.00 1.04
C TYR A 224 22.32 -11.63 1.66
N VAL A 225 23.24 -10.81 2.12
CA VAL A 225 24.49 -11.23 2.72
C VAL A 225 24.61 -10.76 4.17
N SER A 226 25.47 -11.41 4.96
CA SER A 226 25.63 -11.08 6.38
C SER A 226 26.03 -9.62 6.63
N GLN A 227 26.71 -9.01 5.68
CA GLN A 227 27.12 -7.58 5.74
C GLN A 227 25.94 -6.61 5.60
N ASP A 228 24.78 -7.07 5.10
CA ASP A 228 23.55 -6.25 5.04
C ASP A 228 22.92 -6.09 6.43
N SER A 229 23.28 -6.97 7.39
CA SER A 229 22.79 -6.89 8.76
C SER A 229 23.50 -5.80 9.55
N VAL A 230 22.74 -4.87 10.12
CA VAL A 230 23.27 -3.91 11.07
C VAL A 230 23.31 -4.50 12.48
N ASN A 231 24.25 -4.06 13.29
CA ASN A 231 24.26 -4.40 14.70
C ASN A 231 23.00 -3.86 15.38
N LEU A 232 22.20 -4.73 15.99
CA LEU A 232 20.94 -4.35 16.64
C LEU A 232 21.12 -3.33 17.75
N ALA A 233 22.30 -3.26 18.39
CA ALA A 233 22.62 -2.24 19.41
C ALA A 233 22.79 -0.82 18.81
N GLU A 234 23.10 -0.73 17.53
CA GLU A 234 23.26 0.52 16.79
C GLU A 234 22.01 0.89 15.98
N LEU A 235 21.07 -0.05 15.84
CA LEU A 235 19.86 0.16 15.07
C LEU A 235 18.92 1.13 15.80
N SER A 236 18.62 2.25 15.16
CA SER A 236 17.63 3.21 15.63
C SER A 236 16.48 3.31 14.64
N VAL A 237 15.27 3.14 15.14
CA VAL A 237 14.03 3.35 14.37
C VAL A 237 13.06 4.22 15.18
N PRO A 238 12.27 5.07 14.52
CA PRO A 238 11.27 5.88 15.21
C PRO A 238 10.26 5.02 16.00
N ALA A 239 9.79 5.51 17.13
CA ALA A 239 8.85 4.79 18.00
C ALA A 239 7.58 4.31 17.25
N TRP A 240 7.06 5.10 16.31
CA TRP A 240 5.89 4.73 15.51
C TRP A 240 6.16 3.56 14.52
N VAL A 241 7.42 3.31 14.15
CA VAL A 241 7.84 2.15 13.36
C VAL A 241 8.04 0.95 14.27
N ALA A 242 8.69 1.16 15.42
CA ALA A 242 8.98 0.12 16.40
C ALA A 242 7.72 -0.39 17.13
N ALA A 243 6.64 0.40 17.15
CA ALA A 243 5.39 0.02 17.81
C ALA A 243 4.88 -1.32 17.26
N LYS A 244 4.67 -2.28 18.17
CA LYS A 244 4.06 -3.57 17.82
C LYS A 244 2.67 -3.36 17.25
N GLU A 245 2.33 -4.11 16.21
CA GLU A 245 0.95 -4.18 15.74
C GLU A 245 0.10 -4.90 16.78
N VAL A 246 -1.13 -4.41 16.97
CA VAL A 246 -2.15 -5.16 17.70
C VAL A 246 -2.60 -6.28 16.75
N LEU A 247 -2.36 -7.51 17.16
CA LEU A 247 -2.79 -8.69 16.40
C LEU A 247 -4.11 -9.18 16.98
N PHE A 248 -4.98 -9.70 16.11
CA PHE A 248 -6.11 -10.51 16.54
C PHE A 248 -5.60 -11.89 16.97
N GLU A 249 -5.91 -12.28 18.21
CA GLU A 249 -5.37 -13.51 18.79
C GLU A 249 -6.19 -14.75 18.43
N GLN A 250 -7.50 -14.56 18.18
CA GLN A 250 -8.40 -15.65 17.87
C GLN A 250 -9.00 -15.47 16.48
N ILE A 251 -8.64 -16.37 15.56
CA ILE A 251 -9.23 -16.45 14.23
C ILE A 251 -9.89 -17.81 14.08
N THR A 252 -11.20 -17.81 13.90
CA THR A 252 -12.02 -19.02 13.74
C THR A 252 -12.62 -19.08 12.36
N PHE A 253 -12.83 -20.28 11.86
CA PHE A 253 -13.50 -20.52 10.57
C PHE A 253 -14.85 -21.13 10.84
N SER A 254 -15.87 -20.70 10.10
CA SER A 254 -17.16 -21.36 10.11
C SER A 254 -17.04 -22.74 9.48
N GLU A 255 -17.96 -23.64 9.82
CA GLU A 255 -18.04 -24.97 9.24
C GLU A 255 -18.18 -24.92 7.71
N GLN A 256 -18.92 -23.92 7.20
CA GLN A 256 -19.07 -23.66 5.77
C GLN A 256 -17.71 -23.26 5.12
N ALA A 257 -16.94 -22.37 5.75
CA ALA A 257 -15.66 -21.94 5.22
C ALA A 257 -14.64 -23.10 5.17
N ASP A 258 -14.61 -23.93 6.22
CA ASP A 258 -13.75 -25.11 6.28
C ASP A 258 -14.14 -26.15 5.20
N THR A 259 -15.42 -26.37 5.00
CA THR A 259 -15.91 -27.30 3.98
C THR A 259 -15.51 -26.85 2.58
N VAL A 260 -15.70 -25.56 2.26
CA VAL A 260 -15.32 -25.00 0.96
C VAL A 260 -13.82 -25.14 0.69
N LEU A 261 -12.96 -24.91 1.69
CA LEU A 261 -11.51 -25.11 1.53
C LEU A 261 -11.18 -26.58 1.25
N LYS A 262 -11.71 -27.50 2.02
CA LYS A 262 -11.49 -28.94 1.82
C LYS A 262 -11.95 -29.42 0.45
N ASP A 263 -13.14 -29.01 0.03
CA ASP A 263 -13.71 -29.35 -1.28
C ASP A 263 -12.88 -28.77 -2.43
N PHE A 264 -12.39 -27.53 -2.27
CA PHE A 264 -11.54 -26.90 -3.27
C PHE A 264 -10.24 -27.68 -3.48
N TYR A 265 -9.55 -28.06 -2.40
CA TYR A 265 -8.27 -28.79 -2.46
C TYR A 265 -8.41 -30.28 -2.76
N SER A 266 -9.61 -30.84 -2.70
CA SER A 266 -9.90 -32.21 -3.19
C SER A 266 -9.88 -32.31 -4.71
N ASP A 267 -10.16 -31.20 -5.42
CA ASP A 267 -10.14 -31.09 -6.88
C ASP A 267 -8.75 -30.67 -7.38
N ALA A 268 -8.05 -31.57 -8.06
CA ALA A 268 -6.70 -31.31 -8.56
C ALA A 268 -6.63 -30.09 -9.50
N LYS A 269 -7.64 -29.87 -10.37
CA LYS A 269 -7.65 -28.73 -11.29
C LYS A 269 -7.82 -27.40 -10.57
N LYS A 270 -8.66 -27.35 -9.54
CA LYS A 270 -8.82 -26.15 -8.72
C LYS A 270 -7.56 -25.83 -7.94
N ARG A 271 -6.94 -26.86 -7.35
CA ARG A 271 -5.69 -26.73 -6.59
C ARG A 271 -4.57 -26.10 -7.41
N GLU A 272 -4.41 -26.42 -8.69
CA GLU A 272 -3.41 -25.81 -9.58
C GLU A 272 -3.53 -24.28 -9.70
N SER A 273 -4.68 -23.72 -9.39
CA SER A 273 -4.89 -22.26 -9.41
C SER A 273 -4.42 -21.55 -8.15
N SER A 274 -4.16 -22.30 -7.07
CA SER A 274 -3.68 -21.80 -5.78
C SER A 274 -2.14 -21.86 -5.69
N PHE A 275 -1.60 -21.05 -4.78
CA PHE A 275 -0.19 -21.17 -4.36
C PHE A 275 0.03 -22.27 -3.32
N PHE A 276 -1.03 -22.77 -2.70
CA PHE A 276 -0.98 -23.77 -1.64
C PHE A 276 -1.41 -25.14 -2.16
N ASP A 277 -0.83 -26.17 -1.59
CA ASP A 277 -1.10 -27.57 -1.97
C ASP A 277 -2.20 -28.20 -1.11
N SER A 278 -2.60 -27.57 -0.02
CA SER A 278 -3.58 -28.12 0.92
C SER A 278 -4.46 -27.06 1.56
N ALA A 279 -5.63 -27.49 2.06
CA ALA A 279 -6.55 -26.64 2.80
C ALA A 279 -5.92 -26.08 4.07
N GLU A 280 -5.12 -26.86 4.77
CA GLU A 280 -4.42 -26.46 5.99
C GLU A 280 -3.39 -25.35 5.71
N GLY A 281 -2.65 -25.44 4.59
CA GLY A 281 -1.70 -24.42 4.16
C GLY A 281 -2.40 -23.09 3.85
N ALA A 282 -3.50 -23.15 3.11
CA ALA A 282 -4.33 -21.97 2.79
C ALA A 282 -4.97 -21.38 4.05
N GLN A 283 -5.50 -22.20 4.94
CA GLN A 283 -6.09 -21.77 6.19
C GLN A 283 -5.08 -21.08 7.10
N LYS A 284 -3.86 -21.65 7.21
CA LYS A 284 -2.76 -21.03 7.96
C LYS A 284 -2.40 -19.65 7.40
N PHE A 285 -2.27 -19.53 6.08
CA PHE A 285 -2.00 -18.27 5.41
C PHE A 285 -3.13 -17.23 5.66
N ILE A 286 -4.40 -17.61 5.49
CA ILE A 286 -5.54 -16.73 5.75
C ILE A 286 -5.54 -16.28 7.22
N THR A 287 -5.25 -17.18 8.15
CA THR A 287 -5.12 -16.87 9.58
C THR A 287 -4.03 -15.84 9.82
N GLU A 288 -2.83 -16.01 9.24
CA GLU A 288 -1.76 -15.03 9.37
C GLU A 288 -2.13 -13.67 8.77
N VAL A 289 -2.77 -13.64 7.60
CA VAL A 289 -3.24 -12.37 6.99
C VAL A 289 -4.25 -11.68 7.89
N LEU A 290 -5.26 -12.39 8.37
CA LEU A 290 -6.32 -11.80 9.17
C LEU A 290 -5.85 -11.42 10.59
N SER A 291 -4.81 -12.07 11.13
CA SER A 291 -4.24 -11.69 12.43
C SER A 291 -3.74 -10.24 12.41
N HIS A 292 -3.27 -9.76 11.29
CA HIS A 292 -2.87 -8.37 11.10
C HIS A 292 -4.08 -7.52 10.67
N ASP A 293 -4.35 -6.43 11.37
CA ASP A 293 -5.42 -5.51 10.97
C ASP A 293 -4.96 -4.57 9.85
N PHE A 294 -5.04 -5.04 8.60
CA PHE A 294 -4.66 -4.28 7.40
C PHE A 294 -5.71 -3.27 6.94
N ARG A 295 -6.84 -3.12 7.64
CA ARG A 295 -7.87 -2.15 7.30
C ARG A 295 -7.32 -0.72 7.29
N SER A 296 -7.92 0.12 6.46
CA SER A 296 -7.57 1.55 6.42
C SER A 296 -7.90 2.23 7.76
N VAL A 297 -7.18 3.31 8.09
CA VAL A 297 -7.47 4.12 9.30
C VAL A 297 -8.91 4.63 9.30
N HIS A 298 -9.46 4.94 8.13
CA HIS A 298 -10.84 5.37 7.99
C HIS A 298 -11.82 4.25 8.36
N THR A 299 -11.60 3.07 7.85
CA THR A 299 -12.41 1.87 8.14
C THR A 299 -12.33 1.50 9.62
N LYS A 300 -11.13 1.60 10.24
CA LYS A 300 -10.95 1.35 11.68
C LYS A 300 -11.76 2.30 12.55
N LYS A 301 -11.81 3.58 12.21
CA LYS A 301 -12.58 4.60 12.96
C LYS A 301 -14.08 4.40 12.84
N THR A 302 -14.57 4.03 11.66
CA THR A 302 -16.00 3.79 11.43
C THR A 302 -16.49 2.48 12.06
N ALA A 303 -15.62 1.46 12.08
CA ALA A 303 -15.95 0.13 12.61
C ALA A 303 -15.80 0.01 14.14
N SER A 304 -15.14 0.96 14.82
CA SER A 304 -15.04 0.94 16.29
C SER A 304 -16.39 1.07 17.02
N GLU A 305 -17.43 1.49 16.29
CA GLU A 305 -18.79 1.68 16.82
C GLU A 305 -19.76 0.56 16.43
N LEU A 306 -19.39 -0.31 15.48
CA LEU A 306 -20.25 -1.39 14.97
C LEU A 306 -19.64 -2.75 15.34
N ILE A 307 -20.27 -3.44 16.28
CA ILE A 307 -20.05 -4.85 16.54
C ILE A 307 -20.58 -5.63 15.31
N ASP A 308 -19.79 -6.62 14.81
CA ASP A 308 -20.13 -7.47 13.67
C ASP A 308 -20.20 -6.79 12.28
N SER A 309 -19.35 -5.80 12.03
CA SER A 309 -19.20 -5.33 10.65
C SER A 309 -18.61 -6.42 9.75
N SER A 310 -19.32 -6.74 8.65
CA SER A 310 -18.83 -7.67 7.63
C SER A 310 -17.73 -7.02 6.80
N HIS A 311 -16.62 -7.73 6.62
CA HIS A 311 -15.46 -7.33 5.84
C HIS A 311 -15.09 -8.43 4.85
N ASN A 312 -14.35 -8.08 3.82
CA ASN A 312 -13.80 -9.06 2.91
C ASN A 312 -12.37 -8.72 2.50
N VAL A 313 -11.66 -9.75 2.06
CA VAL A 313 -10.33 -9.65 1.46
C VAL A 313 -10.20 -10.67 0.33
N GLU A 314 -9.50 -10.29 -0.73
CA GLU A 314 -9.16 -11.20 -1.82
C GLU A 314 -7.69 -11.59 -1.72
N VAL A 315 -7.45 -12.87 -1.48
CA VAL A 315 -6.12 -13.44 -1.31
C VAL A 315 -6.02 -14.78 -2.04
N ASP A 316 -4.90 -15.04 -2.67
CA ASP A 316 -4.67 -16.20 -3.53
C ASP A 316 -5.77 -16.33 -4.60
N CYS A 317 -6.53 -17.38 -4.58
CA CYS A 317 -7.67 -17.61 -5.46
C CYS A 317 -9.03 -17.55 -4.70
N PHE A 318 -9.05 -16.89 -3.54
CA PHE A 318 -10.23 -16.81 -2.69
C PHE A 318 -10.64 -15.38 -2.37
N LYS A 319 -11.95 -15.15 -2.32
CA LYS A 319 -12.57 -14.07 -1.57
C LYS A 319 -12.98 -14.60 -0.21
N VAL A 320 -12.47 -13.98 0.84
CA VAL A 320 -12.70 -14.36 2.24
C VAL A 320 -13.56 -13.29 2.89
N ASP A 321 -14.77 -13.64 3.31
CA ASP A 321 -15.67 -12.78 4.05
C ASP A 321 -15.57 -13.11 5.54
N PHE A 322 -15.43 -12.08 6.37
CA PHE A 322 -15.20 -12.24 7.81
C PHE A 322 -15.84 -11.13 8.64
N THR A 323 -16.10 -11.42 9.90
CA THR A 323 -16.54 -10.46 10.92
C THR A 323 -15.49 -10.26 11.97
N ILE A 324 -15.48 -9.06 12.57
CA ILE A 324 -14.53 -8.68 13.61
C ILE A 324 -15.30 -8.40 14.89
N ASN A 325 -14.86 -9.03 15.98
CA ASN A 325 -15.29 -8.69 17.32
C ASN A 325 -14.14 -7.99 18.08
N PRO A 326 -14.12 -6.65 18.11
CA PRO A 326 -13.04 -5.91 18.76
C PRO A 326 -12.96 -6.14 20.26
N ARG A 327 -14.09 -6.46 20.92
CA ARG A 327 -14.13 -6.71 22.37
C ARG A 327 -13.50 -8.04 22.75
N ALA A 328 -13.71 -9.05 21.91
CA ALA A 328 -13.13 -10.38 22.11
C ALA A 328 -11.75 -10.54 21.45
N ASN A 329 -11.23 -9.50 20.81
CA ASN A 329 -9.99 -9.54 20.01
C ASN A 329 -9.98 -10.73 19.03
N SER A 330 -11.12 -10.97 18.38
CA SER A 330 -11.31 -12.15 17.52
C SER A 330 -11.88 -11.80 16.16
N ILE A 331 -11.60 -12.67 15.18
CA ILE A 331 -12.15 -12.65 13.84
C ILE A 331 -12.81 -14.00 13.56
N THR A 332 -13.98 -13.96 12.92
CA THR A 332 -14.65 -15.16 12.42
C THR A 332 -14.73 -15.09 10.90
N VAL A 333 -14.10 -16.04 10.22
CA VAL A 333 -14.26 -16.25 8.77
C VAL A 333 -15.63 -16.88 8.54
N VAL A 334 -16.53 -16.12 7.93
CA VAL A 334 -17.94 -16.51 7.74
C VAL A 334 -18.08 -17.36 6.48
N SER A 335 -17.47 -16.91 5.38
CA SER A 335 -17.54 -17.64 4.10
C SER A 335 -16.25 -17.46 3.28
N ILE A 336 -15.98 -18.44 2.45
CA ILE A 336 -14.90 -18.43 1.46
C ILE A 336 -15.50 -18.73 0.09
N THR A 337 -15.19 -17.89 -0.89
CA THR A 337 -15.67 -18.08 -2.26
C THR A 337 -14.46 -18.16 -3.19
N PRO A 338 -14.28 -19.26 -3.94
CA PRO A 338 -13.26 -19.33 -4.97
C PRO A 338 -13.48 -18.27 -6.05
N LEU A 339 -12.42 -17.55 -6.43
CA LEU A 339 -12.46 -16.57 -7.51
C LEU A 339 -12.39 -17.33 -8.85
N THR A 340 -13.37 -17.10 -9.70
CA THR A 340 -13.33 -17.59 -11.10
C THR A 340 -12.32 -16.76 -11.89
N LYS A 341 -11.44 -17.43 -12.63
CA LYS A 341 -10.52 -16.76 -13.57
C LYS A 341 -11.28 -16.24 -14.77
#